data_44cde7526ccac8188eca91eb1b060a5e
#
_entry.id   44cde7526ccac8188eca91eb1b060a5e
#
_cell.length_a   1.000
_cell.length_b   1.000
_cell.length_c   1.000
_cell.angle_alpha   90.00
_cell.angle_beta   90.00
_cell.angle_gamma   90.00
#
_symmetry.space_group_name_H-M   'P 1'
#
loop_
_entity.id
_entity.type
_entity.pdbx_description
1 polymer ?
#
loop_
_entity_poly.entity_id
_entity_poly.type
_entity_poly.pdbx_seq_one_letter_code
_entity_poly.pdbx_strand_id
1 'polypeptide(L)'
;MIISYDKKYFDYLNQNVKEFSVDYLSKENPFLKNYVYLVNDNPVGLISYSLIYDRIELEYIWVSPDFRCRGIASKLIDKMMKENVLNITLEVRSSNTSAINLYKKYSFNIVSVREKYYGSEDAYLMIREMM
;
A
#
# COMPACT_ATOMS: atom_id res chain seq x y z
N MET A 1 -15.47 -5.05 -2.50
CA MET A 1 -15.15 -6.35 -1.82
C MET A 1 -13.67 -6.60 -1.85
N ILE A 2 -13.07 -6.82 -0.70
CA ILE A 2 -11.64 -7.08 -0.58
C ILE A 2 -11.42 -8.59 -0.47
N ILE A 3 -10.54 -9.12 -1.33
CA ILE A 3 -10.13 -10.53 -1.30
C ILE A 3 -8.62 -10.63 -1.44
N SER A 4 -8.07 -11.80 -1.08
CA SER A 4 -6.67 -12.10 -1.34
C SER A 4 -6.39 -12.05 -2.84
N TYR A 5 -5.23 -11.54 -3.21
CA TYR A 5 -4.79 -11.51 -4.60
C TYR A 5 -4.74 -12.94 -5.17
N ASP A 6 -5.16 -13.07 -6.42
CA ASP A 6 -5.05 -14.29 -7.20
C ASP A 6 -4.41 -13.96 -8.54
N LYS A 7 -3.60 -14.87 -9.08
CA LYS A 7 -2.87 -14.65 -10.34
C LYS A 7 -3.76 -14.31 -11.54
N LYS A 8 -5.06 -14.65 -11.48
CA LYS A 8 -5.99 -14.29 -12.55
C LYS A 8 -6.17 -12.78 -12.71
N TYR A 9 -5.80 -11.99 -11.69
CA TYR A 9 -5.88 -10.53 -11.74
C TYR A 9 -4.60 -9.87 -12.26
N PHE A 10 -3.54 -10.66 -12.52
CA PHE A 10 -2.24 -10.10 -12.87
C PHE A 10 -2.30 -9.23 -14.13
N ASP A 11 -2.91 -9.75 -15.20
CA ASP A 11 -2.93 -9.02 -16.48
C ASP A 11 -3.65 -7.69 -16.38
N TYR A 12 -4.78 -7.66 -15.68
CA TYR A 12 -5.52 -6.42 -15.46
C TYR A 12 -4.69 -5.41 -14.67
N LEU A 13 -4.06 -5.83 -13.57
CA LEU A 13 -3.22 -4.97 -12.77
C LEU A 13 -2.00 -4.50 -13.56
N ASN A 14 -1.36 -5.38 -14.31
CA ASN A 14 -0.21 -5.02 -15.13
C ASN A 14 -0.54 -3.99 -16.20
N GLN A 15 -1.75 -4.03 -16.75
CA GLN A 15 -2.20 -3.05 -17.73
C GLN A 15 -2.60 -1.71 -17.13
N ASN A 16 -3.09 -1.70 -15.90
CA ASN A 16 -3.72 -0.52 -15.30
C ASN A 16 -2.88 0.19 -14.25
N VAL A 17 -2.01 -0.51 -13.54
CA VAL A 17 -1.11 0.12 -12.56
C VAL A 17 0.05 0.76 -13.31
N LYS A 18 0.16 2.08 -13.23
CA LYS A 18 1.22 2.85 -13.94
C LYS A 18 2.27 3.39 -12.98
N GLU A 19 1.97 3.45 -11.70
CA GLU A 19 2.80 4.09 -10.69
C GLU A 19 3.98 3.23 -10.26
N PHE A 20 3.88 1.90 -10.42
CA PHE A 20 4.95 0.97 -10.07
C PHE A 20 4.77 -0.34 -10.87
N SER A 21 5.84 -1.16 -10.92
CA SER A 21 5.76 -2.48 -11.55
C SER A 21 5.05 -3.47 -10.63
N VAL A 22 4.14 -4.26 -11.18
CA VAL A 22 3.47 -5.34 -10.45
C VAL A 22 4.15 -6.70 -10.63
N ASP A 23 5.34 -6.74 -11.20
CA ASP A 23 6.09 -7.99 -11.43
C ASP A 23 6.34 -8.77 -10.14
N TYR A 24 6.45 -8.07 -9.00
CA TYR A 24 6.62 -8.71 -7.70
C TYR A 24 5.48 -9.68 -7.37
N LEU A 25 4.29 -9.48 -7.92
CA LEU A 25 3.15 -10.37 -7.69
C LEU A 25 3.33 -11.75 -8.32
N SER A 26 4.27 -11.88 -9.28
CA SER A 26 4.58 -13.15 -9.94
C SER A 26 5.57 -14.00 -9.14
N LYS A 27 6.14 -13.46 -8.07
CA LYS A 27 7.15 -14.13 -7.25
C LYS A 27 6.54 -14.62 -5.97
N GLU A 28 6.93 -15.82 -5.53
CA GLU A 28 6.56 -16.29 -4.22
C GLU A 28 7.34 -15.55 -3.15
N ASN A 29 6.61 -14.99 -2.18
CA ASN A 29 7.19 -14.35 -1.02
C ASN A 29 6.27 -14.63 0.17
N PRO A 30 6.66 -15.52 1.09
CA PRO A 30 5.80 -15.93 2.20
C PRO A 30 5.52 -14.81 3.20
N PHE A 31 6.32 -13.74 3.17
CA PHE A 31 6.13 -12.60 4.08
C PHE A 31 5.24 -11.51 3.49
N LEU A 32 4.97 -11.55 2.19
CA LEU A 32 4.21 -10.51 1.51
C LEU A 32 2.74 -10.92 1.40
N LYS A 33 1.87 -10.07 1.92
CA LYS A 33 0.42 -10.22 1.78
C LYS A 33 -0.09 -9.24 0.74
N ASN A 34 -0.94 -9.72 -0.15
CA ASN A 34 -1.51 -8.94 -1.24
C ASN A 34 -3.02 -9.09 -1.23
N TYR A 35 -3.74 -7.97 -1.22
CA TYR A 35 -5.19 -7.95 -1.30
C TYR A 35 -5.65 -7.01 -2.41
N VAL A 36 -6.73 -7.36 -3.06
CA VAL A 36 -7.35 -6.54 -4.10
C VAL A 36 -8.75 -6.12 -3.69
N TYR A 37 -9.15 -4.94 -4.14
CA TYR A 37 -10.51 -4.45 -4.02
C TYR A 37 -11.20 -4.63 -5.37
N LEU A 38 -12.28 -5.40 -5.39
CA LEU A 38 -12.99 -5.73 -6.63
C LEU A 38 -14.23 -4.86 -6.80
N VAL A 39 -14.41 -4.37 -8.02
CA VAL A 39 -15.66 -3.76 -8.48
C VAL A 39 -15.99 -4.44 -9.81
N ASN A 40 -17.16 -5.07 -9.90
CA ASN A 40 -17.56 -5.85 -11.09
C ASN A 40 -16.50 -6.85 -11.52
N ASP A 41 -15.94 -7.56 -10.53
CA ASP A 41 -14.88 -8.56 -10.72
C ASP A 41 -13.54 -8.02 -11.22
N ASN A 42 -13.38 -6.71 -11.31
CA ASN A 42 -12.12 -6.08 -11.70
C ASN A 42 -11.36 -5.56 -10.46
N PRO A 43 -10.04 -5.81 -10.37
CA PRO A 43 -9.23 -5.32 -9.26
C PRO A 43 -8.91 -3.84 -9.46
N VAL A 44 -9.71 -2.96 -8.87
CA VAL A 44 -9.55 -1.51 -8.97
C VAL A 44 -8.75 -0.93 -7.81
N GLY A 45 -8.36 -1.75 -6.86
CA GLY A 45 -7.48 -1.40 -5.77
C GLY A 45 -6.56 -2.56 -5.39
N LEU A 46 -5.38 -2.24 -4.89
CA LEU A 46 -4.37 -3.20 -4.50
C LEU A 46 -3.64 -2.68 -3.27
N ILE A 47 -3.40 -3.55 -2.30
CA ILE A 47 -2.48 -3.29 -1.20
C ILE A 47 -1.55 -4.48 -1.05
N SER A 48 -0.27 -4.17 -0.86
CA SER A 48 0.77 -5.18 -0.62
C SER A 48 1.62 -4.74 0.56
N TYR A 49 1.75 -5.60 1.54
CA TYR A 49 2.56 -5.31 2.72
C TYR A 49 3.30 -6.56 3.20
N SER A 50 4.51 -6.33 3.69
CA SER A 50 5.32 -7.38 4.31
C SER A 50 4.92 -7.53 5.76
N LEU A 51 4.66 -8.77 6.18
CA LEU A 51 4.38 -9.10 7.57
C LEU A 51 5.50 -10.03 8.04
N ILE A 52 6.40 -9.51 8.86
CA ILE A 52 7.54 -10.26 9.38
C ILE A 52 7.47 -10.19 10.90
N TYR A 53 7.14 -11.33 11.52
CA TYR A 53 6.90 -11.44 12.96
C TYR A 53 5.81 -10.46 13.41
N ASP A 54 6.17 -9.44 14.18
CA ASP A 54 5.26 -8.49 14.79
C ASP A 54 5.31 -7.10 14.13
N ARG A 55 5.84 -7.01 12.89
CA ARG A 55 6.00 -5.75 12.16
C ARG A 55 5.47 -5.85 10.74
N ILE A 56 4.90 -4.74 10.29
CA ILE A 56 4.47 -4.59 8.90
C ILE A 56 5.27 -3.47 8.24
N GLU A 57 5.65 -3.70 6.98
CA GLU A 57 6.07 -2.63 6.08
C GLU A 57 5.08 -2.56 4.93
N LEU A 58 4.40 -1.42 4.78
CA LEU A 58 3.52 -1.17 3.66
C LEU A 58 4.38 -0.93 2.41
N GLU A 59 4.30 -1.85 1.44
CA GLU A 59 5.13 -1.81 0.24
C GLU A 59 4.45 -1.04 -0.89
N TYR A 60 3.19 -1.35 -1.16
CA TYR A 60 2.45 -0.75 -2.26
C TYR A 60 0.99 -0.59 -1.90
N ILE A 61 0.41 0.54 -2.31
CA ILE A 61 -1.02 0.76 -2.29
C ILE A 61 -1.41 1.52 -3.56
N TRP A 62 -2.48 1.06 -4.20
CA TRP A 62 -2.93 1.63 -5.46
C TRP A 62 -4.44 1.58 -5.55
N VAL A 63 -5.03 2.64 -6.11
CA VAL A 63 -6.43 2.69 -6.47
C VAL A 63 -6.50 3.23 -7.90
N SER A 64 -7.28 2.55 -8.76
CA SER A 64 -7.49 3.00 -10.13
C SER A 64 -7.97 4.46 -10.15
N PRO A 65 -7.43 5.30 -11.05
CA PRO A 65 -7.82 6.72 -11.12
C PRO A 65 -9.32 6.96 -11.17
N ASP A 66 -10.08 6.11 -11.88
CA ASP A 66 -11.54 6.26 -12.02
C ASP A 66 -12.29 5.93 -10.73
N PHE A 67 -11.62 5.33 -9.75
CA PHE A 67 -12.23 4.89 -8.49
C PHE A 67 -11.68 5.62 -7.27
N ARG A 68 -10.88 6.66 -7.46
CA ARG A 68 -10.32 7.44 -6.37
C ARG A 68 -11.39 8.32 -5.70
N CYS A 69 -11.10 8.75 -4.46
CA CYS A 69 -11.99 9.56 -3.64
C CYS A 69 -13.31 8.86 -3.27
N ARG A 70 -13.31 7.53 -3.23
CA ARG A 70 -14.46 6.70 -2.84
C ARG A 70 -14.19 5.87 -1.59
N GLY A 71 -13.09 6.15 -0.89
CA GLY A 71 -12.72 5.44 0.34
C GLY A 71 -12.12 4.05 0.14
N ILE A 72 -11.72 3.68 -1.08
CA ILE A 72 -11.15 2.35 -1.34
C ILE A 72 -9.79 2.20 -0.67
N ALA A 73 -8.92 3.22 -0.77
CA ALA A 73 -7.62 3.18 -0.11
C ALA A 73 -7.79 3.00 1.41
N SER A 74 -8.74 3.70 2.02
CA SER A 74 -9.03 3.56 3.45
C SER A 74 -9.47 2.14 3.80
N LYS A 75 -10.30 1.52 2.97
CA LYS A 75 -10.75 0.14 3.19
C LYS A 75 -9.59 -0.85 3.10
N LEU A 76 -8.67 -0.64 2.18
CA LEU A 76 -7.46 -1.46 2.06
C LEU A 76 -6.56 -1.29 3.28
N ILE A 77 -6.37 -0.07 3.75
CA ILE A 77 -5.61 0.20 4.97
C ILE A 77 -6.29 -0.44 6.18
N ASP A 78 -7.62 -0.34 6.29
CA ASP A 78 -8.37 -0.99 7.37
C ASP A 78 -8.10 -2.50 7.40
N LYS A 79 -8.00 -3.13 6.23
CA LYS A 79 -7.67 -4.56 6.13
C LYS A 79 -6.30 -4.85 6.73
N MET A 80 -5.30 -4.04 6.39
CA MET A 80 -3.94 -4.18 6.94
C MET A 80 -3.93 -3.94 8.46
N MET A 81 -4.71 -2.97 8.94
CA MET A 81 -4.76 -2.63 10.36
C MET A 81 -5.32 -3.74 11.26
N LYS A 82 -5.95 -4.75 10.68
CA LYS A 82 -6.46 -5.90 11.44
C LYS A 82 -5.38 -6.89 11.84
N GLU A 83 -4.19 -6.77 11.27
CA GLU A 83 -3.06 -7.62 11.68
C GLU A 83 -2.64 -7.27 13.12
N ASN A 84 -2.24 -8.29 13.86
CA ASN A 84 -1.78 -8.12 15.24
C ASN A 84 -0.26 -7.87 15.23
N VAL A 85 0.13 -6.61 15.17
CA VAL A 85 1.53 -6.19 15.06
C VAL A 85 1.85 -5.05 16.02
N LEU A 86 3.13 -4.82 16.26
CA LEU A 86 3.61 -3.74 17.13
C LEU A 86 3.68 -2.40 16.41
N ASN A 87 4.08 -2.42 15.14
CA ASN A 87 4.14 -1.19 14.36
C ASN A 87 3.99 -1.46 12.87
N ILE A 88 3.69 -0.39 12.14
CA ILE A 88 3.62 -0.38 10.69
C ILE A 88 4.48 0.76 10.19
N THR A 89 5.37 0.47 9.23
CA THR A 89 6.23 1.48 8.60
C THR A 89 5.89 1.62 7.14
N LEU A 90 6.18 2.77 6.56
CA LEU A 90 6.08 3.02 5.13
C LEU A 90 7.04 4.12 4.71
N GLU A 91 7.37 4.14 3.43
CA GLU A 91 8.06 5.27 2.80
C GLU A 91 7.15 5.90 1.75
N VAL A 92 7.18 7.22 1.66
CA VAL A 92 6.33 7.97 0.74
C VAL A 92 7.12 9.16 0.19
N ARG A 93 6.89 9.49 -1.09
CA ARG A 93 7.50 10.68 -1.70
C ARG A 93 6.98 11.93 -0.99
N SER A 94 7.87 12.89 -0.76
CA SER A 94 7.52 14.14 -0.06
C SER A 94 6.44 14.95 -0.81
N SER A 95 6.34 14.82 -2.12
CA SER A 95 5.33 15.51 -2.93
C SER A 95 3.96 14.82 -2.91
N ASN A 96 3.87 13.59 -2.42
CA ASN A 96 2.61 12.84 -2.42
C ASN A 96 1.72 13.25 -1.25
N THR A 97 1.21 14.47 -1.32
CA THR A 97 0.45 15.11 -0.24
C THR A 97 -0.81 14.33 0.12
N SER A 98 -1.53 13.80 -0.88
CA SER A 98 -2.76 13.06 -0.61
C SER A 98 -2.51 11.78 0.14
N ALA A 99 -1.43 11.04 -0.20
CA ALA A 99 -1.06 9.83 0.54
C ALA A 99 -0.60 10.16 1.96
N ILE A 100 0.23 11.20 2.11
CA ILE A 100 0.71 11.64 3.44
C ILE A 100 -0.48 12.00 4.34
N ASN A 101 -1.44 12.75 3.82
CA ASN A 101 -2.63 13.14 4.58
C ASN A 101 -3.48 11.92 4.97
N LEU A 102 -3.60 10.95 4.06
CA LEU A 102 -4.30 9.71 4.35
C LEU A 102 -3.62 8.95 5.49
N TYR A 103 -2.29 8.79 5.41
CA TYR A 103 -1.55 8.09 6.47
C TYR A 103 -1.63 8.81 7.81
N LYS A 104 -1.57 10.14 7.81
CA LYS A 104 -1.74 10.92 9.05
C LYS A 104 -3.09 10.69 9.71
N LYS A 105 -4.15 10.50 8.93
CA LYS A 105 -5.47 10.15 9.46
C LYS A 105 -5.46 8.81 10.20
N TYR A 106 -4.55 7.91 9.83
CA TYR A 106 -4.36 6.63 10.48
C TYR A 106 -3.28 6.68 11.57
N SER A 107 -2.92 7.87 12.01
CA SER A 107 -1.94 8.09 13.10
C SER A 107 -0.51 7.70 12.74
N PHE A 108 -0.17 7.69 11.44
CA PHE A 108 1.22 7.62 11.02
C PHE A 108 1.89 8.97 11.22
N ASN A 109 3.13 8.94 11.70
CA ASN A 109 3.94 10.13 11.92
C ASN A 109 5.23 10.04 11.11
N ILE A 110 5.70 11.18 10.61
CA ILE A 110 6.99 11.26 9.92
C ILE A 110 8.07 11.17 11.00
N VAL A 111 8.96 10.20 10.86
CA VAL A 111 10.05 9.98 11.82
C VAL A 111 11.43 10.18 11.20
N SER A 112 11.54 10.20 9.87
CA SER A 112 12.81 10.40 9.19
C SER A 112 12.57 10.92 7.79
N VAL A 113 13.57 11.62 7.25
CA VAL A 113 13.58 12.11 5.87
C VAL A 113 14.83 11.55 5.20
N ARG A 114 14.63 10.85 4.08
CA ARG A 114 15.74 10.42 3.22
C ARG A 114 15.87 11.40 2.08
N GLU A 115 16.86 12.25 2.13
CA GLU A 115 17.07 13.28 1.12
C GLU A 115 17.34 12.66 -0.25
N LYS A 116 16.63 13.16 -1.26
CA LYS A 116 16.78 12.77 -2.67
C LYS A 116 16.75 11.25 -2.90
N TYR A 117 15.97 10.53 -2.08
CA TYR A 117 15.85 9.08 -2.18
C TYR A 117 15.28 8.65 -3.55
N TYR A 118 14.39 9.47 -4.10
CA TYR A 118 13.80 9.26 -5.43
C TYR A 118 14.47 10.17 -6.47
N GLY A 119 15.81 10.29 -6.44
CA GLY A 119 16.56 11.12 -7.35
C GLY A 119 16.51 12.60 -6.98
N SER A 120 15.51 13.32 -7.47
CA SER A 120 15.32 14.74 -7.19
C SER A 120 14.39 15.03 -6.03
N GLU A 121 13.86 13.99 -5.40
CA GLU A 121 12.78 14.10 -4.43
C GLU A 121 13.10 13.33 -3.16
N ASP A 122 12.72 13.90 -2.01
CA ASP A 122 12.89 13.27 -0.71
C ASP A 122 11.86 12.16 -0.48
N ALA A 123 12.20 11.21 0.38
CA ALA A 123 11.25 10.24 0.92
C ALA A 123 11.06 10.51 2.40
N TYR A 124 9.81 10.39 2.84
CA TYR A 124 9.48 10.39 4.27
C TYR A 124 9.29 8.97 4.74
N LEU A 125 9.97 8.62 5.84
CA LEU A 125 9.68 7.39 6.58
C LEU A 125 8.59 7.72 7.61
N MET A 126 7.48 7.01 7.55
CA MET A 126 6.37 7.18 8.48
C MET A 126 6.16 5.90 9.29
N ILE A 127 5.80 6.05 10.55
CA ILE A 127 5.53 4.94 11.46
C ILE A 127 4.20 5.16 12.17
N ARG A 128 3.46 4.08 12.30
CA ARG A 128 2.35 3.97 13.25
C ARG A 128 2.69 2.94 14.29
N GLU A 129 2.70 3.35 15.56
CA GLU A 129 2.81 2.43 16.68
C GLU A 129 1.43 1.86 17.01
N MET A 130 1.38 0.55 17.18
CA MET A 130 0.13 -0.18 17.47
C MET A 130 0.09 -0.50 18.95
N MET A 131 -0.47 0.38 19.69
CA MET A 131 -0.53 0.25 21.16
C MET A 131 -1.81 -0.43 21.61
#